data_f8e8285e8f40e8beb8315dc9f40d8d3d
#
_entry.id   f8e8285e8f40e8beb8315dc9f40d8d3d
#
_cell.length_a   1.000
_cell.length_b   1.000
_cell.length_c   1.000
_cell.angle_alpha   90.00
_cell.angle_beta   90.00
_cell.angle_gamma   90.00
#
_symmetry.space_group_name_H-M   'P 1'
#
loop_
_entity.id
_entity.type
_entity.pdbx_description
1 polymer ?
#
loop_
_entity_poly.entity_id
_entity_poly.type
_entity_poly.pdbx_seq_one_letter_code
_entity_poly.pdbx_strand_id
1 'polypeptide(L)'
;MNRYDFMALVVVNGANPNGDPLGGNIPRTDSLGYGEMSAECIKHKLRIAMAMAANGEVDDDGNCDTILLSGADYGDKDNNTIGDLLKDIPTKNRTVSDIATDLYKRFRDVRLFGFLWAAKGGEGGKGVSVGITGPASIQSAKSVAPVAPVMTQIVKSMSMDSKKSDTMGSKYRIDRSAYVIKGSVSP
;
A
#
# COMPACT_ATOMS: atom_id res chain seq x y z
N MET A 1 1.95 7.78 26.99
CA MET A 1 2.24 6.68 26.04
C MET A 1 3.68 6.77 25.58
N ASN A 2 4.32 5.65 25.26
CA ASN A 2 5.74 5.64 24.83
C ASN A 2 5.82 5.65 23.30
N ARG A 3 6.79 6.37 22.75
CA ARG A 3 7.18 6.24 21.35
C ARG A 3 8.03 4.98 21.17
N TYR A 4 7.80 4.26 20.07
CA TYR A 4 8.60 3.11 19.67
C TYR A 4 9.25 3.42 18.33
N ASP A 5 10.57 3.34 18.27
CA ASP A 5 11.32 3.38 17.02
C ASP A 5 11.71 1.96 16.65
N PHE A 6 11.61 1.62 15.37
CA PHE A 6 11.93 0.29 14.87
C PHE A 6 12.78 0.34 13.60
N MET A 7 13.51 -0.74 13.41
CA MET A 7 14.27 -1.00 12.20
C MET A 7 13.98 -2.43 11.74
N ALA A 8 13.75 -2.61 10.45
CA ALA A 8 13.55 -3.91 9.83
C ALA A 8 14.49 -4.08 8.63
N LEU A 9 14.93 -5.30 8.40
CA LEU A 9 15.77 -5.67 7.27
C LEU A 9 14.93 -6.51 6.29
N VAL A 10 14.90 -6.09 5.04
CA VAL A 10 14.27 -6.85 3.95
C VAL A 10 15.37 -7.43 3.06
N VAL A 11 15.50 -8.74 3.05
CA VAL A 11 16.43 -9.44 2.16
C VAL A 11 15.73 -9.72 0.83
N VAL A 12 16.32 -9.26 -0.24
CA VAL A 12 15.86 -9.46 -1.61
C VAL A 12 16.76 -10.50 -2.28
N ASN A 13 16.16 -11.51 -2.90
CA ASN A 13 16.83 -12.54 -3.65
C ASN A 13 16.03 -12.84 -4.93
N GLY A 14 16.54 -12.42 -6.08
CA GLY A 14 15.92 -12.64 -7.38
C GLY A 14 14.54 -11.97 -7.55
N ALA A 15 14.30 -10.81 -6.91
CA ALA A 15 13.00 -10.14 -6.88
C ALA A 15 13.09 -8.66 -7.20
N ASN A 16 11.95 -8.07 -7.55
CA ASN A 16 11.81 -6.62 -7.70
C ASN A 16 11.14 -6.06 -6.45
N PRO A 17 11.88 -5.41 -5.55
CA PRO A 17 11.33 -4.91 -4.30
C PRO A 17 10.38 -3.72 -4.47
N ASN A 18 10.69 -2.82 -5.43
CA ASN A 18 9.90 -1.66 -5.77
C ASN A 18 10.21 -1.18 -7.20
N GLY A 19 9.42 -1.62 -8.17
CA GLY A 19 9.55 -1.20 -9.54
C GLY A 19 9.06 0.22 -9.81
N ASP A 20 9.64 0.88 -10.80
CA ASP A 20 9.18 2.17 -11.30
C ASP A 20 8.18 1.96 -12.44
N PRO A 21 6.90 2.32 -12.27
CA PRO A 21 5.89 2.13 -13.30
C PRO A 21 6.16 2.96 -14.57
N LEU A 22 6.80 4.11 -14.45
CA LEU A 22 7.17 4.96 -15.59
C LEU A 22 8.44 4.47 -16.30
N GLY A 23 9.32 3.77 -15.59
CA GLY A 23 10.57 3.20 -16.10
C GLY A 23 10.44 1.74 -16.56
N GLY A 24 9.25 1.27 -16.97
CA GLY A 24 9.08 -0.12 -17.39
C GLY A 24 9.23 -1.13 -16.26
N ASN A 25 8.92 -0.73 -15.05
CA ASN A 25 8.99 -1.54 -13.84
C ASN A 25 10.44 -1.95 -13.44
N ILE A 26 11.42 -1.14 -13.79
CA ILE A 26 12.81 -1.31 -13.31
C ILE A 26 12.83 -1.05 -11.79
N PRO A 27 13.56 -1.87 -10.99
CA PRO A 27 13.78 -1.58 -9.57
C PRO A 27 14.33 -0.17 -9.36
N ARG A 28 13.69 0.61 -8.48
CA ARG A 28 14.10 1.98 -8.19
C ARG A 28 15.48 2.02 -7.58
N THR A 29 16.28 2.98 -8.05
CA THR A 29 17.60 3.29 -7.50
C THR A 29 17.76 4.80 -7.38
N ASP A 30 18.59 5.24 -6.43
CA ASP A 30 19.01 6.64 -6.36
C ASP A 30 20.18 6.92 -7.34
N SER A 31 20.64 8.18 -7.36
CA SER A 31 21.71 8.63 -8.23
C SER A 31 23.06 7.97 -7.96
N LEU A 32 23.23 7.35 -6.80
CA LEU A 32 24.43 6.61 -6.40
C LEU A 32 24.31 5.11 -6.62
N GLY A 33 23.19 4.66 -7.20
CA GLY A 33 22.90 3.24 -7.46
C GLY A 33 22.38 2.45 -6.27
N TYR A 34 22.08 3.08 -5.14
CA TYR A 34 21.43 2.36 -4.04
C TYR A 34 19.96 2.11 -4.38
N GLY A 35 19.52 0.87 -4.16
CA GLY A 35 18.13 0.49 -4.38
C GLY A 35 17.20 1.18 -3.38
N GLU A 36 16.03 1.58 -3.84
CA GLU A 36 15.02 2.27 -3.03
C GLU A 36 13.70 1.51 -2.97
N MET A 37 13.10 1.46 -1.78
CA MET A 37 11.70 1.09 -1.58
C MET A 37 10.99 2.31 -0.97
N SER A 38 10.00 2.85 -1.66
CA SER A 38 9.25 3.99 -1.14
C SER A 38 8.42 3.61 0.09
N ALA A 39 8.14 4.58 0.94
CA ALA A 39 7.29 4.39 2.11
C ALA A 39 5.89 3.87 1.73
N GLU A 40 5.35 4.33 0.59
CA GLU A 40 4.06 3.88 0.05
C GLU A 40 4.10 2.41 -0.34
N CYS A 41 5.17 1.96 -1.02
CA CYS A 41 5.37 0.56 -1.38
C CYS A 41 5.43 -0.33 -0.13
N ILE A 42 6.17 0.12 0.89
CA ILE A 42 6.28 -0.61 2.17
C ILE A 42 4.92 -0.67 2.87
N LYS A 43 4.21 0.46 2.99
CA LYS A 43 2.87 0.51 3.57
C LYS A 43 1.88 -0.36 2.81
N HIS A 44 1.94 -0.38 1.47
CA HIS A 44 1.09 -1.25 0.66
C HIS A 44 1.32 -2.73 0.96
N LYS A 45 2.58 -3.17 1.03
CA LYS A 45 2.92 -4.57 1.38
C LYS A 45 2.45 -4.93 2.80
N LEU A 46 2.57 -4.00 3.75
CA LEU A 46 2.07 -4.20 5.11
C LEU A 46 0.53 -4.30 5.14
N ARG A 47 -0.18 -3.47 4.36
CA ARG A 47 -1.65 -3.57 4.24
C ARG A 47 -2.09 -4.91 3.65
N ILE A 48 -1.41 -5.40 2.62
CA ILE A 48 -1.68 -6.74 2.07
C ILE A 48 -1.50 -7.80 3.15
N ALA A 49 -0.39 -7.78 3.88
CA ALA A 49 -0.13 -8.74 4.95
C ALA A 49 -1.20 -8.65 6.07
N MET A 50 -1.60 -7.44 6.45
CA MET A 50 -2.69 -7.24 7.40
C MET A 50 -4.04 -7.74 6.87
N ALA A 51 -4.35 -7.50 5.58
CA ALA A 51 -5.59 -7.99 4.97
C ALA A 51 -5.64 -9.52 4.91
N MET A 52 -4.51 -10.18 4.64
CA MET A 52 -4.42 -11.64 4.65
C MET A 52 -4.56 -12.23 6.06
N ALA A 53 -4.20 -11.48 7.10
CA ALA A 53 -4.31 -11.87 8.50
C ALA A 53 -5.65 -11.43 9.13
N ALA A 54 -6.41 -10.55 8.49
CA ALA A 54 -7.68 -10.06 8.99
C ALA A 54 -8.74 -11.16 8.89
N ASN A 55 -9.54 -11.31 9.93
CA ASN A 55 -10.64 -12.28 10.02
C ASN A 55 -12.01 -11.60 10.19
N GLY A 56 -12.06 -10.28 10.14
CA GLY A 56 -13.27 -9.48 10.28
C GLY A 56 -13.77 -9.37 11.73
N GLU A 57 -12.94 -9.76 12.70
CA GLU A 57 -13.28 -9.64 14.12
C GLU A 57 -13.33 -8.18 14.56
N VAL A 58 -14.14 -7.95 15.58
CA VAL A 58 -14.28 -6.65 16.25
C VAL A 58 -13.75 -6.82 17.66
N ASP A 59 -12.86 -5.92 18.07
CA ASP A 59 -12.29 -5.93 19.42
C ASP A 59 -13.29 -5.39 20.49
N ASP A 60 -12.91 -5.49 21.77
CA ASP A 60 -13.74 -5.05 22.90
C ASP A 60 -14.06 -3.54 22.85
N ASP A 61 -13.26 -2.74 22.18
CA ASP A 61 -13.47 -1.31 21.97
C ASP A 61 -14.35 -1.00 20.73
N GLY A 62 -14.80 -2.02 20.03
CA GLY A 62 -15.63 -1.91 18.83
C GLY A 62 -14.85 -1.54 17.56
N ASN A 63 -13.52 -1.79 17.53
CA ASN A 63 -12.73 -1.56 16.35
C ASN A 63 -12.63 -2.83 15.49
N CYS A 64 -12.85 -2.68 14.19
CA CYS A 64 -12.70 -3.76 13.21
C CYS A 64 -11.26 -3.84 12.67
N ASP A 65 -10.82 -5.01 12.24
CA ASP A 65 -9.51 -5.24 11.65
C ASP A 65 -9.51 -5.16 10.11
N THR A 66 -10.61 -4.73 9.51
CA THR A 66 -10.75 -4.51 8.06
C THR A 66 -9.70 -3.52 7.53
N ILE A 67 -9.20 -3.77 6.34
CA ILE A 67 -8.20 -2.93 5.66
C ILE A 67 -8.86 -2.18 4.51
N LEU A 68 -8.78 -0.84 4.53
CA LEU A 68 -9.37 0.02 3.51
C LEU A 68 -8.57 -0.01 2.19
N LEU A 69 -7.24 0.09 2.28
CA LEU A 69 -6.35 0.22 1.13
C LEU A 69 -5.59 -1.07 0.81
N SER A 70 -6.27 -2.22 0.90
CA SER A 70 -5.66 -3.53 0.62
C SER A 70 -5.49 -3.83 -0.88
N GLY A 71 -6.24 -3.13 -1.73
CA GLY A 71 -6.33 -3.42 -3.17
C GLY A 71 -7.37 -4.51 -3.49
N ALA A 72 -7.79 -4.57 -4.75
CA ALA A 72 -8.87 -5.45 -5.22
C ALA A 72 -8.57 -6.95 -5.05
N ASP A 73 -7.28 -7.35 -5.02
CA ASP A 73 -6.88 -8.75 -4.91
C ASP A 73 -7.05 -9.33 -3.49
N TYR A 74 -7.14 -8.47 -2.47
CA TYR A 74 -7.14 -8.87 -1.05
C TYR A 74 -8.32 -8.31 -0.26
N GLY A 75 -9.18 -7.53 -0.92
CA GLY A 75 -10.40 -6.97 -0.35
C GLY A 75 -11.64 -7.79 -0.71
N ASP A 76 -12.78 -7.28 -0.31
CA ASP A 76 -14.08 -7.78 -0.72
C ASP A 76 -14.21 -7.69 -2.25
N LYS A 77 -14.42 -8.81 -2.92
CA LYS A 77 -14.53 -8.89 -4.39
C LYS A 77 -15.70 -8.09 -4.96
N ASP A 78 -16.67 -7.77 -4.13
CA ASP A 78 -17.86 -7.00 -4.50
C ASP A 78 -17.64 -5.49 -4.38
N ASN A 79 -16.57 -5.04 -3.69
CA ASN A 79 -16.24 -3.64 -3.45
C ASN A 79 -14.88 -3.28 -4.08
N ASN A 80 -14.89 -2.96 -5.38
CA ASN A 80 -13.67 -2.73 -6.16
C ASN A 80 -13.07 -1.32 -6.02
N THR A 81 -13.77 -0.38 -5.39
CA THR A 81 -13.29 0.99 -5.22
C THR A 81 -13.33 1.44 -3.76
N ILE A 82 -12.49 2.41 -3.42
CA ILE A 82 -12.55 3.08 -2.11
C ILE A 82 -13.94 3.69 -1.90
N GLY A 83 -14.57 4.21 -2.96
CA GLY A 83 -15.93 4.76 -2.90
C GLY A 83 -16.96 3.73 -2.46
N ASP A 84 -16.85 2.48 -2.93
CA ASP A 84 -17.76 1.39 -2.53
C ASP A 84 -17.58 1.01 -1.07
N LEU A 85 -16.34 0.96 -0.59
CA LEU A 85 -16.03 0.67 0.81
C LEU A 85 -16.51 1.76 1.78
N LEU A 86 -16.60 3.01 1.28
CA LEU A 86 -16.98 4.17 2.08
C LEU A 86 -18.45 4.59 1.92
N LYS A 87 -19.21 3.95 0.99
CA LYS A 87 -20.60 4.32 0.68
C LYS A 87 -21.54 4.29 1.91
N ASP A 88 -21.27 3.36 2.84
CA ASP A 88 -22.08 3.17 4.05
C ASP A 88 -21.68 4.11 5.18
N ILE A 89 -20.66 4.96 4.99
CA ILE A 89 -20.27 5.96 5.99
C ILE A 89 -21.09 7.23 5.74
N PRO A 90 -22.03 7.56 6.63
CA PRO A 90 -22.87 8.74 6.44
C PRO A 90 -22.05 10.01 6.57
N THR A 91 -22.16 10.90 5.58
CA THR A 91 -21.46 12.21 5.60
C THR A 91 -22.41 13.39 5.79
N LYS A 92 -23.71 13.20 5.49
CA LYS A 92 -24.71 14.28 5.54
C LYS A 92 -25.06 14.61 7.00
N ASN A 93 -25.00 15.89 7.34
CA ASN A 93 -25.31 16.40 8.68
C ASN A 93 -24.41 15.82 9.81
N ARG A 94 -23.18 15.45 9.48
CA ARG A 94 -22.19 14.96 10.46
C ARG A 94 -20.96 15.85 10.51
N THR A 95 -20.31 15.88 11.66
CA THR A 95 -19.05 16.59 11.81
C THR A 95 -17.90 15.80 11.20
N VAL A 96 -16.81 16.47 10.82
CA VAL A 96 -15.58 15.81 10.36
C VAL A 96 -15.04 14.83 11.41
N SER A 97 -15.19 15.17 12.69
CA SER A 97 -14.75 14.32 13.81
C SER A 97 -15.54 13.02 13.90
N ASP A 98 -16.87 13.06 13.70
CA ASP A 98 -17.70 11.84 13.74
C ASP A 98 -17.36 10.90 12.60
N ILE A 99 -17.15 11.45 11.39
CA ILE A 99 -16.78 10.68 10.21
C ILE A 99 -15.38 10.07 10.41
N ALA A 100 -14.43 10.85 10.94
CA ALA A 100 -13.10 10.35 11.25
C ALA A 100 -13.14 9.20 12.27
N THR A 101 -14.02 9.30 13.27
CA THR A 101 -14.21 8.24 14.27
C THR A 101 -14.74 6.94 13.66
N ASP A 102 -15.70 7.03 12.73
CA ASP A 102 -16.23 5.84 12.04
C ASP A 102 -15.15 5.19 11.16
N LEU A 103 -14.38 5.98 10.41
CA LEU A 103 -13.25 5.49 9.62
C LEU A 103 -12.20 4.83 10.50
N TYR A 104 -11.89 5.45 11.62
CA TYR A 104 -10.92 4.97 12.60
C TYR A 104 -11.34 3.63 13.21
N LYS A 105 -12.62 3.49 13.59
CA LYS A 105 -13.15 2.23 14.14
C LYS A 105 -13.21 1.11 13.10
N ARG A 106 -13.60 1.44 11.89
CA ARG A 106 -13.84 0.44 10.84
C ARG A 106 -12.55 -0.10 10.21
N PHE A 107 -11.51 0.76 10.02
CA PHE A 107 -10.35 0.39 9.22
C PHE A 107 -9.04 0.43 10.02
N ARG A 108 -8.40 -0.74 10.14
CA ARG A 108 -7.15 -0.90 10.89
C ARG A 108 -5.98 -0.12 10.27
N ASP A 109 -5.87 -0.08 8.95
CA ASP A 109 -4.80 0.66 8.27
C ASP A 109 -4.99 2.17 8.37
N VAL A 110 -6.23 2.65 8.46
CA VAL A 110 -6.54 4.07 8.73
C VAL A 110 -6.08 4.43 10.14
N ARG A 111 -6.34 3.59 11.15
CA ARG A 111 -5.83 3.78 12.51
C ARG A 111 -4.32 3.87 12.57
N LEU A 112 -3.64 3.03 11.78
CA LEU A 112 -2.19 2.88 11.87
C LEU A 112 -1.45 3.96 11.05
N PHE A 113 -1.86 4.18 9.80
CA PHE A 113 -1.12 5.02 8.84
C PHE A 113 -1.79 6.35 8.54
N GLY A 114 -3.04 6.54 9.00
CA GLY A 114 -3.85 7.67 8.60
C GLY A 114 -4.48 7.54 7.22
N PHE A 115 -5.35 8.50 6.90
CA PHE A 115 -6.08 8.53 5.64
C PHE A 115 -6.55 9.95 5.32
N LEU A 116 -6.53 10.31 4.04
CA LEU A 116 -7.12 11.55 3.53
C LEU A 116 -8.29 11.19 2.63
N TRP A 117 -9.48 11.67 2.99
CA TRP A 117 -10.68 11.47 2.21
C TRP A 117 -11.36 12.79 1.88
N ALA A 118 -11.58 13.02 0.58
CA ALA A 118 -12.37 14.14 0.09
C ALA A 118 -13.67 13.60 -0.50
N ALA A 119 -14.76 13.69 0.25
CA ALA A 119 -16.09 13.32 -0.21
C ALA A 119 -16.72 14.49 -0.96
N LYS A 120 -17.26 14.24 -2.16
CA LYS A 120 -18.06 15.23 -2.89
C LYS A 120 -19.36 15.48 -2.12
N GLY A 121 -19.72 16.73 -1.91
CA GLY A 121 -21.07 17.09 -1.45
C GLY A 121 -22.09 16.58 -2.49
N GLY A 122 -23.24 16.03 -2.05
CA GLY A 122 -24.38 15.78 -2.95
C GLY A 122 -24.83 17.08 -3.63
N GLU A 123 -25.75 17.00 -4.60
CA GLU A 123 -26.24 18.16 -5.35
C GLU A 123 -26.50 19.37 -4.45
N GLY A 124 -25.73 20.46 -4.63
CA GLY A 124 -25.79 21.69 -3.85
C GLY A 124 -25.08 21.67 -2.47
N GLY A 125 -24.42 20.58 -2.07
CA GLY A 125 -23.73 20.46 -0.78
C GLY A 125 -22.22 20.78 -0.87
N LYS A 126 -21.66 21.40 0.21
CA LYS A 126 -20.22 21.56 0.36
C LYS A 126 -19.55 20.18 0.53
N GLY A 127 -18.49 19.91 -0.22
CA GLY A 127 -17.68 18.71 -0.01
C GLY A 127 -17.10 18.64 1.40
N VAL A 128 -16.92 17.43 1.90
CA VAL A 128 -16.29 17.19 3.20
C VAL A 128 -14.90 16.63 2.97
N SER A 129 -13.89 17.25 3.60
CA SER A 129 -12.52 16.74 3.62
C SER A 129 -12.19 16.25 5.03
N VAL A 130 -11.83 14.98 5.13
CA VAL A 130 -11.45 14.32 6.39
C VAL A 130 -9.99 13.92 6.30
N GLY A 131 -9.14 14.48 7.16
CA GLY A 131 -7.74 14.11 7.32
C GLY A 131 -7.53 13.38 8.64
N ILE A 132 -6.99 12.17 8.59
CA ILE A 132 -6.62 11.37 9.75
C ILE A 132 -5.12 11.14 9.71
N THR A 133 -4.42 11.50 10.78
CA THR A 133 -2.99 11.19 10.95
C THR A 133 -2.85 9.97 11.82
N GLY A 134 -2.17 8.95 11.32
CA GLY A 134 -1.89 7.73 12.10
C GLY A 134 -0.61 7.85 12.91
N PRO A 135 -0.46 7.03 13.97
CA PRO A 135 0.72 7.03 14.83
C PRO A 135 1.97 6.43 14.15
N ALA A 136 1.80 5.62 13.11
CA ALA A 136 2.91 4.93 12.47
C ALA A 136 3.50 5.73 11.30
N SER A 137 4.78 6.05 11.42
CA SER A 137 5.59 6.68 10.36
C SER A 137 6.59 5.67 9.82
N ILE A 138 6.65 5.52 8.50
CA ILE A 138 7.62 4.66 7.82
C ILE A 138 8.39 5.51 6.81
N GLN A 139 9.70 5.41 6.85
CA GLN A 139 10.58 6.07 5.89
C GLN A 139 10.81 5.17 4.68
N SER A 140 11.20 5.78 3.55
CA SER A 140 11.71 5.02 2.41
C SER A 140 12.94 4.21 2.83
N ALA A 141 13.01 2.97 2.37
CA ALA A 141 14.14 2.10 2.66
C ALA A 141 15.20 2.21 1.56
N LYS A 142 16.45 2.11 1.96
CA LYS A 142 17.59 2.02 1.05
C LYS A 142 18.33 0.70 1.19
N SER A 143 18.90 0.24 0.10
CA SER A 143 19.77 -0.94 0.13
C SER A 143 21.07 -0.63 0.89
N VAL A 144 21.66 -1.65 1.50
CA VAL A 144 22.93 -1.52 2.26
C VAL A 144 24.15 -1.33 1.36
N ALA A 145 24.02 -1.65 0.06
CA ALA A 145 25.04 -1.46 -0.95
C ALA A 145 24.37 -1.10 -2.29
N PRO A 146 25.09 -0.50 -3.23
CA PRO A 146 24.60 -0.28 -4.58
C PRO A 146 24.10 -1.59 -5.22
N VAL A 147 23.06 -1.50 -6.03
CA VAL A 147 22.41 -2.63 -6.69
C VAL A 147 22.45 -2.46 -8.21
N ALA A 148 22.55 -3.56 -8.93
CA ALA A 148 22.43 -3.59 -10.38
C ALA A 148 21.14 -4.31 -10.78
N PRO A 149 20.12 -3.62 -11.31
CA PRO A 149 18.94 -4.27 -11.86
C PRO A 149 19.31 -5.17 -13.05
N VAL A 150 18.84 -6.42 -13.00
CA VAL A 150 19.03 -7.40 -14.07
C VAL A 150 17.74 -7.54 -14.86
N MET A 151 17.84 -7.36 -16.17
CA MET A 151 16.74 -7.60 -17.10
C MET A 151 16.73 -9.05 -17.56
N THR A 152 15.55 -9.66 -17.53
CA THR A 152 15.31 -10.99 -18.09
C THR A 152 14.16 -10.89 -19.09
N GLN A 153 14.36 -11.41 -20.27
CA GLN A 153 13.29 -11.55 -21.25
C GLN A 153 12.36 -12.68 -20.87
N ILE A 154 11.06 -12.46 -21.06
CA ILE A 154 10.02 -13.44 -20.89
C ILE A 154 9.23 -13.56 -22.19
N VAL A 155 8.85 -14.78 -22.55
CA VAL A 155 8.07 -15.09 -23.75
C VAL A 155 6.79 -15.78 -23.30
N LYS A 156 5.68 -15.46 -23.93
CA LYS A 156 4.40 -16.11 -23.69
C LYS A 156 4.47 -17.55 -24.21
N SER A 157 4.10 -18.54 -23.39
CA SER A 157 4.14 -19.95 -23.74
C SER A 157 3.03 -20.42 -24.69
N MET A 158 1.91 -19.68 -24.77
CA MET A 158 0.78 -19.97 -25.66
C MET A 158 0.36 -18.71 -26.42
N SER A 159 0.20 -18.82 -27.74
CA SER A 159 -0.39 -17.77 -28.58
C SER A 159 -1.92 -17.86 -28.55
N MET A 160 -2.62 -16.73 -28.59
CA MET A 160 -4.09 -16.69 -28.71
C MET A 160 -4.56 -16.97 -30.14
N ASP A 161 -3.71 -16.76 -31.12
CA ASP A 161 -4.00 -16.98 -32.53
C ASP A 161 -3.00 -17.98 -33.13
N SER A 162 -3.44 -18.75 -34.12
CA SER A 162 -2.61 -19.68 -34.89
C SER A 162 -1.47 -19.01 -35.69
N LYS A 163 -1.49 -17.70 -35.82
CA LYS A 163 -0.38 -16.90 -36.35
C LYS A 163 0.58 -16.60 -35.20
N LYS A 164 1.79 -17.15 -35.31
CA LYS A 164 2.91 -16.95 -34.37
C LYS A 164 3.22 -15.45 -34.23
N SER A 165 2.67 -14.80 -33.24
CA SER A 165 3.18 -13.54 -32.72
C SER A 165 3.69 -13.83 -31.31
N ASP A 166 4.99 -14.04 -31.21
CA ASP A 166 5.65 -14.20 -29.91
C ASP A 166 5.62 -12.85 -29.19
N THR A 167 4.73 -12.74 -28.21
CA THR A 167 4.69 -11.57 -27.35
C THR A 167 5.85 -11.69 -26.38
N MET A 168 6.88 -10.89 -26.59
CA MET A 168 8.02 -10.75 -25.68
C MET A 168 7.73 -9.69 -24.63
N GLY A 169 8.16 -9.93 -23.41
CA GLY A 169 8.15 -8.98 -22.31
C GLY A 169 9.50 -8.93 -21.61
N SER A 170 9.73 -7.89 -20.84
CA SER A 170 10.92 -7.74 -20.00
C SER A 170 10.52 -7.76 -18.53
N LYS A 171 11.25 -8.50 -17.72
CA LYS A 171 11.12 -8.52 -16.26
C LYS A 171 12.44 -8.09 -15.65
N TYR A 172 12.36 -7.19 -14.67
CA TYR A 172 13.52 -6.71 -13.95
C TYR A 172 13.54 -7.25 -12.53
N ARG A 173 14.72 -7.55 -12.02
CA ARG A 173 14.95 -8.03 -10.66
C ARG A 173 16.27 -7.51 -10.11
N ILE A 174 16.41 -7.54 -8.80
CA ILE A 174 17.68 -7.48 -8.07
C ILE A 174 18.06 -8.91 -7.70
N ASP A 175 19.25 -9.36 -8.06
CA ASP A 175 19.68 -10.73 -7.79
C ASP A 175 19.83 -10.95 -6.30
N ARG A 176 20.52 -10.06 -5.59
CA ARG A 176 20.67 -10.15 -4.15
C ARG A 176 20.95 -8.79 -3.53
N SER A 177 20.21 -8.41 -2.49
CA SER A 177 20.44 -7.21 -1.70
C SER A 177 19.71 -7.28 -0.36
N ALA A 178 20.02 -6.33 0.53
CA ALA A 178 19.29 -6.11 1.77
C ALA A 178 18.89 -4.62 1.86
N TYR A 179 17.67 -4.36 2.29
CA TYR A 179 17.11 -3.01 2.43
C TYR A 179 16.79 -2.74 3.89
N VAL A 180 17.14 -1.56 4.37
CA VAL A 180 16.88 -1.15 5.76
C VAL A 180 15.65 -0.25 5.79
N ILE A 181 14.58 -0.74 6.42
CA ILE A 181 13.38 0.03 6.73
C ILE A 181 13.54 0.65 8.11
N LYS A 182 13.23 1.94 8.23
CA LYS A 182 13.17 2.64 9.51
C LYS A 182 11.78 3.21 9.70
N GLY A 183 11.28 3.18 10.92
CA GLY A 183 9.99 3.75 11.24
C GLY A 183 9.82 4.00 12.73
N SER A 184 8.73 4.67 13.06
CA SER A 184 8.33 4.93 14.43
C SER A 184 6.84 4.81 14.60
N VAL A 185 6.42 4.44 15.79
CA VAL A 185 5.04 4.53 16.24
C VAL A 185 5.01 5.50 17.41
N SER A 186 4.33 6.62 17.23
CA SER A 186 4.17 7.67 18.25
C SER A 186 2.71 7.76 18.65
N PRO A 187 2.42 7.94 19.95
CA PRO A 187 1.04 8.12 20.44
C PRO A 187 0.43 9.41 19.90
#